data_31438a77ec560896a60a379f76cee70a
#
_entry.id   31438a77ec560896a60a379f76cee70a
#
_cell.length_a   1.000
_cell.length_b   1.000
_cell.length_c   1.000
_cell.angle_alpha   90.00
_cell.angle_beta   90.00
_cell.angle_gamma   90.00
#
_symmetry.space_group_name_H-M   'P 1'
#
loop_
_entity.id
_entity.type
_entity.pdbx_description
1 polymer ?
#
loop_
_entity_poly.entity_id
_entity_poly.type
_entity_poly.pdbx_seq_one_letter_code
_entity_poly.pdbx_strand_id
1 'polypeptide(L)'
;MNLNADYSQKVVMNHHDLPWSPSPELGVERRMLERLGDELATATSIVRYQPGSKFQAHTHEYGEEIFVLDGIFSDEIGNYPAGTYIMNPPGSAHTPFSESGCTLFVKLRHLGPDQIEREIIDTTKAPWYQGMVSGLHVMPLMQQGSGSTLVRWAPQTYVNPHKHYGGEEIFVVDGVF
;
A
#
# COMPACT_ATOMS: atom_id res chain seq x y z
N MET A 1 16.29 9.62 -7.98
CA MET A 1 15.70 10.55 -7.00
C MET A 1 15.54 9.85 -5.67
N ASN A 2 15.99 10.45 -4.56
CA ASN A 2 15.73 9.91 -3.21
C ASN A 2 14.81 10.86 -2.46
N LEU A 3 13.74 10.32 -1.89
CA LEU A 3 12.75 11.04 -1.10
C LEU A 3 12.48 10.23 0.16
N ASN A 4 12.72 10.83 1.33
CA ASN A 4 12.50 10.19 2.64
C ASN A 4 13.19 8.82 2.79
N ALA A 5 14.32 8.63 2.11
CA ALA A 5 15.02 7.36 1.99
C ALA A 5 16.11 7.15 3.07
N ASP A 6 16.27 8.08 4.01
CA ASP A 6 17.12 7.91 5.18
C ASP A 6 16.30 7.33 6.34
N TYR A 7 16.27 6.02 6.46
CA TYR A 7 15.49 5.31 7.48
C TYR A 7 16.01 5.51 8.92
N SER A 8 17.11 6.24 9.12
CA SER A 8 17.53 6.70 10.45
C SER A 8 16.74 7.93 10.93
N GLN A 9 16.02 8.58 10.03
CA GLN A 9 15.25 9.79 10.28
C GLN A 9 13.75 9.47 10.39
N LYS A 10 13.12 10.04 11.44
CA LYS A 10 11.66 10.00 11.52
C LYS A 10 11.06 11.00 10.53
N VAL A 11 10.14 10.53 9.70
CA VAL A 11 9.36 11.33 8.78
C VAL A 11 7.89 11.28 9.18
N VAL A 12 7.24 12.44 9.25
CA VAL A 12 5.78 12.56 9.44
C VAL A 12 5.25 13.55 8.43
N MET A 13 4.26 13.14 7.66
CA MET A 13 3.68 14.00 6.62
C MET A 13 2.18 13.77 6.48
N ASN A 14 1.48 14.79 6.02
CA ASN A 14 0.12 14.66 5.55
C ASN A 14 0.14 14.57 4.02
N HIS A 15 -0.27 13.43 3.47
CA HIS A 15 -0.26 13.23 2.01
C HIS A 15 -1.20 14.19 1.25
N HIS A 16 -2.19 14.78 1.92
CA HIS A 16 -3.06 15.78 1.31
C HIS A 16 -2.33 17.08 0.97
N ASP A 17 -1.24 17.40 1.68
CA ASP A 17 -0.44 18.59 1.43
C ASP A 17 0.56 18.39 0.27
N LEU A 18 0.71 17.17 -0.22
CA LEU A 18 1.61 16.87 -1.33
C LEU A 18 0.93 17.13 -2.68
N PRO A 19 1.65 17.72 -3.64
CA PRO A 19 1.12 17.90 -4.99
C PRO A 19 0.96 16.57 -5.71
N TRP A 20 -0.05 16.48 -6.58
CA TRP A 20 -0.13 15.41 -7.55
C TRP A 20 0.92 15.61 -8.64
N SER A 21 1.67 14.57 -8.93
CA SER A 21 2.65 14.51 -10.01
C SER A 21 2.18 13.49 -11.06
N PRO A 22 2.32 13.78 -12.36
CA PRO A 22 1.93 12.83 -13.39
C PRO A 22 2.73 11.53 -13.28
N SER A 23 2.07 10.42 -13.55
CA SER A 23 2.68 9.13 -13.83
C SER A 23 3.09 9.07 -15.31
N PRO A 24 3.93 8.13 -15.76
CA PRO A 24 4.18 7.90 -17.18
C PRO A 24 2.91 7.64 -18.01
N GLU A 25 1.88 7.07 -17.39
CA GLU A 25 0.64 6.76 -18.09
C GLU A 25 -0.41 7.88 -17.93
N LEU A 26 -1.09 8.16 -19.04
CA LEU A 26 -2.08 9.23 -19.09
C LEU A 26 -3.28 8.95 -18.17
N GLY A 27 -3.68 9.95 -17.42
CA GLY A 27 -4.81 9.86 -16.48
C GLY A 27 -4.44 9.19 -15.16
N VAL A 28 -3.16 8.89 -14.93
CA VAL A 28 -2.67 8.40 -13.65
C VAL A 28 -1.71 9.40 -13.02
N GLU A 29 -1.93 9.71 -11.75
CA GLU A 29 -1.15 10.66 -10.98
C GLU A 29 -0.73 10.04 -9.66
N ARG A 30 0.33 10.56 -9.05
CA ARG A 30 0.85 10.05 -7.79
C ARG A 30 1.29 11.17 -6.85
N ARG A 31 1.12 10.92 -5.56
CA ARG A 31 1.80 11.62 -4.47
C ARG A 31 2.86 10.70 -3.91
N MET A 32 4.11 11.06 -4.06
CA MET A 32 5.23 10.24 -3.60
C MET A 32 5.46 10.46 -2.11
N LEU A 33 5.42 9.39 -1.32
CA LEU A 33 5.63 9.43 0.13
C LEU A 33 7.08 9.07 0.46
N GLU A 34 7.59 8.03 -0.18
CA GLU A 34 8.95 7.55 -0.06
C GLU A 34 9.45 7.09 -1.42
N ARG A 35 10.75 7.27 -1.68
CA ARG A 35 11.38 6.77 -2.89
C ARG A 35 12.88 6.60 -2.71
N LEU A 36 13.38 5.41 -3.02
CA LEU A 36 14.80 5.11 -3.13
C LEU A 36 15.11 4.61 -4.54
N GLY A 37 15.77 5.45 -5.35
CA GLY A 37 16.11 5.19 -6.75
C GLY A 37 15.38 6.07 -7.73
N ASP A 38 15.63 5.83 -9.01
CA ASP A 38 15.02 6.58 -10.11
C ASP A 38 13.78 5.86 -10.66
N GLU A 39 13.77 5.40 -11.89
CA GLU A 39 12.59 4.73 -12.46
C GLU A 39 12.33 3.35 -11.85
N LEU A 40 13.39 2.62 -11.50
CA LEU A 40 13.32 1.32 -10.82
C LEU A 40 13.52 1.49 -9.31
N ALA A 41 12.60 2.19 -8.66
CA ALA A 41 12.72 2.54 -7.26
C ALA A 41 11.93 1.60 -6.33
N THR A 42 12.46 1.37 -5.12
CA THR A 42 11.61 1.07 -3.97
C THR A 42 10.82 2.33 -3.67
N ALA A 43 9.51 2.23 -3.56
CA ALA A 43 8.68 3.43 -3.39
C ALA A 43 7.36 3.14 -2.68
N THR A 44 6.91 4.13 -1.91
CA THR A 44 5.54 4.22 -1.39
C THR A 44 4.87 5.46 -1.94
N SER A 45 3.64 5.31 -2.44
CA SER A 45 2.89 6.41 -3.07
C SER A 45 1.39 6.27 -2.86
N ILE A 46 0.69 7.40 -2.87
CA ILE A 46 -0.74 7.44 -3.19
C ILE A 46 -0.84 7.59 -4.70
N VAL A 47 -1.59 6.71 -5.34
CA VAL A 47 -1.79 6.70 -6.79
C VAL A 47 -3.26 6.93 -7.09
N ARG A 48 -3.57 7.82 -8.01
CA ARG A 48 -4.93 8.11 -8.46
C ARG A 48 -5.07 7.80 -9.94
N TYR A 49 -6.04 6.97 -10.26
CA TYR A 49 -6.52 6.71 -11.61
C TYR A 49 -7.74 7.60 -11.87
N GLN A 50 -7.73 8.34 -12.96
CA GLN A 50 -8.94 8.99 -13.45
C GLN A 50 -9.87 7.96 -14.12
N PRO A 51 -11.18 8.21 -14.21
CA PRO A 51 -12.08 7.32 -14.92
C PRO A 51 -11.60 6.99 -16.34
N GLY A 52 -11.59 5.71 -16.70
CA GLY A 52 -11.13 5.21 -17.99
C GLY A 52 -9.61 5.12 -18.16
N SER A 53 -8.82 5.40 -17.12
CA SER A 53 -7.37 5.30 -17.18
C SER A 53 -6.89 3.85 -17.07
N LYS A 54 -5.76 3.57 -17.72
CA LYS A 54 -5.11 2.25 -17.68
C LYS A 54 -3.59 2.40 -17.73
N PHE A 55 -2.91 1.41 -17.17
CA PHE A 55 -1.49 1.17 -17.40
C PHE A 55 -1.30 0.12 -18.48
N GLN A 56 -0.17 0.19 -19.18
CA GLN A 56 0.25 -0.91 -20.02
C GLN A 56 0.65 -2.13 -19.21
N ALA A 57 0.60 -3.31 -19.84
CA ALA A 57 1.08 -4.53 -19.22
C ALA A 57 2.52 -4.37 -18.73
N HIS A 58 2.78 -4.65 -17.46
CA HIS A 58 4.10 -4.52 -16.86
C HIS A 58 4.34 -5.59 -15.80
N THR A 59 5.62 -5.79 -15.48
CA THR A 59 6.08 -6.82 -14.54
C THR A 59 6.61 -6.18 -13.27
N HIS A 60 6.30 -6.78 -12.12
CA HIS A 60 6.79 -6.39 -10.80
C HIS A 60 7.96 -7.27 -10.38
N GLU A 61 9.20 -6.89 -10.70
CA GLU A 61 10.41 -7.68 -10.40
C GLU A 61 10.57 -8.03 -8.91
N TYR A 62 10.21 -7.11 -8.02
CA TYR A 62 10.30 -7.27 -6.56
C TYR A 62 8.95 -7.07 -5.89
N GLY A 63 7.90 -7.39 -6.62
CA GLY A 63 6.52 -7.35 -6.14
C GLY A 63 5.95 -5.97 -5.90
N GLU A 64 4.66 -5.98 -5.59
CA GLU A 64 3.84 -4.80 -5.34
C GLU A 64 2.79 -5.12 -4.28
N GLU A 65 2.52 -4.17 -3.40
CA GLU A 65 1.33 -4.17 -2.55
C GLU A 65 0.44 -2.98 -2.91
N ILE A 66 -0.86 -3.25 -2.95
CA ILE A 66 -1.91 -2.25 -3.21
C ILE A 66 -2.96 -2.33 -2.11
N PHE A 67 -3.34 -1.19 -1.56
CA PHE A 67 -4.57 -1.07 -0.80
C PHE A 67 -5.49 -0.07 -1.49
N VAL A 68 -6.70 -0.50 -1.86
CA VAL A 68 -7.68 0.35 -2.53
C VAL A 68 -8.34 1.25 -1.49
N LEU A 69 -8.03 2.55 -1.54
CA LEU A 69 -8.54 3.56 -0.61
C LEU A 69 -9.93 4.04 -1.02
N ASP A 70 -10.15 4.21 -2.33
CA ASP A 70 -11.41 4.71 -2.88
C ASP A 70 -11.60 4.20 -4.31
N GLY A 71 -12.87 4.07 -4.75
CA GLY A 71 -13.22 3.63 -6.10
C GLY A 71 -13.05 2.15 -6.35
N ILE A 72 -12.78 1.78 -7.61
CA ILE A 72 -12.59 0.40 -8.05
C ILE A 72 -11.32 0.31 -8.88
N PHE A 73 -10.34 -0.42 -8.38
CA PHE A 73 -9.17 -0.85 -9.14
C PHE A 73 -9.48 -2.16 -9.86
N SER A 74 -8.94 -2.36 -11.05
CA SER A 74 -9.20 -3.56 -11.86
C SER A 74 -7.96 -4.02 -12.60
N ASP A 75 -7.90 -5.30 -12.90
CA ASP A 75 -6.96 -5.93 -13.83
C ASP A 75 -7.67 -7.06 -14.58
N GLU A 76 -6.93 -7.85 -15.37
CA GLU A 76 -7.47 -8.99 -16.13
C GLU A 76 -8.06 -10.11 -15.27
N ILE A 77 -7.77 -10.11 -13.96
CA ILE A 77 -8.24 -11.16 -13.04
C ILE A 77 -9.54 -10.73 -12.36
N GLY A 78 -9.70 -9.44 -12.05
CA GLY A 78 -10.91 -9.01 -11.35
C GLY A 78 -11.04 -7.51 -11.09
N ASN A 79 -12.08 -7.18 -10.33
CA ASN A 79 -12.39 -5.82 -9.89
C ASN A 79 -12.28 -5.76 -8.37
N TYR A 80 -11.60 -4.76 -7.87
CA TYR A 80 -11.20 -4.62 -6.47
C TYR A 80 -11.73 -3.30 -5.93
N PRO A 81 -12.85 -3.30 -5.20
CA PRO A 81 -13.41 -2.08 -4.60
C PRO A 81 -12.58 -1.59 -3.41
N ALA A 82 -12.86 -0.37 -2.96
CA ALA A 82 -12.28 0.20 -1.74
C ALA A 82 -12.33 -0.78 -0.56
N GLY A 83 -11.24 -0.86 0.20
CA GLY A 83 -11.04 -1.83 1.27
C GLY A 83 -10.46 -3.17 0.79
N THR A 84 -10.11 -3.31 -0.48
CA THR A 84 -9.38 -4.49 -0.96
C THR A 84 -7.88 -4.29 -0.83
N TYR A 85 -7.21 -5.28 -0.27
CA TYR A 85 -5.76 -5.42 -0.30
C TYR A 85 -5.35 -6.43 -1.37
N ILE A 86 -4.28 -6.11 -2.10
CA ILE A 86 -3.71 -6.97 -3.15
C ILE A 86 -2.20 -7.02 -2.95
N MET A 87 -1.64 -8.20 -2.93
CA MET A 87 -0.20 -8.42 -3.01
C MET A 87 0.10 -9.18 -4.30
N ASN A 88 0.85 -8.54 -5.17
CA ASN A 88 1.38 -9.10 -6.40
C ASN A 88 2.82 -9.55 -6.16
N PRO A 89 3.12 -10.86 -6.23
CA PRO A 89 4.45 -11.37 -5.88
C PRO A 89 5.53 -10.94 -6.87
N PRO A 90 6.82 -11.04 -6.49
CA PRO A 90 7.93 -10.82 -7.41
C PRO A 90 7.80 -11.65 -8.70
N GLY A 91 8.00 -10.99 -9.84
CA GLY A 91 7.87 -11.61 -11.17
C GLY A 91 6.44 -11.67 -11.72
N SER A 92 5.44 -11.28 -10.95
CA SER A 92 4.06 -11.15 -11.45
C SER A 92 3.93 -10.03 -12.48
N ALA A 93 2.91 -10.15 -13.34
CA ALA A 93 2.58 -9.12 -14.33
C ALA A 93 1.06 -8.94 -14.40
N HIS A 94 0.63 -7.71 -14.69
CA HIS A 94 -0.78 -7.39 -14.92
C HIS A 94 -0.95 -6.16 -15.84
N THR A 95 -2.20 -5.90 -16.20
CA THR A 95 -2.62 -4.74 -16.98
C THR A 95 -3.66 -3.96 -16.17
N PRO A 96 -3.25 -3.09 -15.26
CA PRO A 96 -4.19 -2.42 -14.36
C PRO A 96 -4.95 -1.28 -15.04
N PHE A 97 -6.20 -1.12 -14.63
CA PHE A 97 -7.09 -0.06 -15.10
C PHE A 97 -8.13 0.32 -14.04
N SER A 98 -8.83 1.42 -14.27
CA SER A 98 -10.02 1.78 -13.50
C SER A 98 -11.05 2.47 -14.40
N GLU A 99 -12.22 1.86 -14.57
CA GLU A 99 -13.30 2.45 -15.36
C GLU A 99 -13.94 3.65 -14.66
N SER A 100 -14.15 3.54 -13.37
CA SER A 100 -14.80 4.57 -12.54
C SER A 100 -13.84 5.56 -11.89
N GLY A 101 -12.53 5.29 -11.97
CA GLY A 101 -11.51 5.95 -11.18
C GLY A 101 -11.29 5.26 -9.82
N CYS A 102 -10.06 5.40 -9.29
CA CYS A 102 -9.74 4.90 -7.95
C CYS A 102 -8.56 5.66 -7.34
N THR A 103 -8.44 5.54 -6.03
CA THR A 103 -7.27 5.99 -5.28
C THR A 103 -6.67 4.82 -4.50
N LEU A 104 -5.37 4.65 -4.59
CA LEU A 104 -4.63 3.52 -4.07
C LEU A 104 -3.50 3.98 -3.15
N PHE A 105 -3.21 3.22 -2.12
CA PHE A 105 -1.92 3.20 -1.46
C PHE A 105 -1.09 2.08 -2.07
N VAL A 106 0.10 2.39 -2.57
CA VAL A 106 0.93 1.46 -3.35
C VAL A 106 2.33 1.41 -2.79
N LYS A 107 2.85 0.21 -2.58
CA LYS A 107 4.25 -0.05 -2.27
C LYS A 107 4.88 -0.90 -3.36
N LEU A 108 6.05 -0.48 -3.84
CA LEU A 108 6.77 -1.12 -4.94
C LEU A 108 8.13 -1.63 -4.49
N ARG A 109 8.50 -2.83 -4.95
CA ARG A 109 9.85 -3.39 -4.90
C ARG A 109 10.40 -3.60 -3.47
N HIS A 110 9.57 -4.02 -2.55
CA HIS A 110 9.97 -4.25 -1.14
C HIS A 110 9.65 -5.67 -0.65
N LEU A 111 9.06 -6.49 -1.51
CA LEU A 111 8.75 -7.88 -1.17
C LEU A 111 9.99 -8.77 -1.30
N GLY A 112 10.12 -9.73 -0.39
CA GLY A 112 11.16 -10.74 -0.44
C GLY A 112 10.82 -11.87 -1.44
N PRO A 113 11.80 -12.72 -1.76
CA PRO A 113 11.61 -13.81 -2.71
C PRO A 113 10.68 -14.92 -2.22
N ASP A 114 10.35 -14.93 -0.94
CA ASP A 114 9.47 -15.94 -0.33
C ASP A 114 7.98 -15.67 -0.55
N GLN A 115 7.61 -14.46 -0.99
CA GLN A 115 6.25 -14.14 -1.41
C GLN A 115 6.03 -14.63 -2.84
N ILE A 116 5.51 -15.82 -3.00
CA ILE A 116 5.37 -16.49 -4.30
C ILE A 116 3.94 -16.57 -4.83
N GLU A 117 2.95 -16.38 -3.96
CA GLU A 117 1.53 -16.45 -4.32
C GLU A 117 0.88 -15.07 -4.22
N ARG A 118 0.02 -14.77 -5.18
CA ARG A 118 -0.78 -13.54 -5.15
C ARG A 118 -1.82 -13.63 -4.03
N GLU A 119 -1.92 -12.59 -3.23
CA GLU A 119 -2.94 -12.49 -2.19
C GLU A 119 -3.94 -11.37 -2.51
N ILE A 120 -5.22 -11.66 -2.31
CA ILE A 120 -6.32 -10.69 -2.45
C ILE A 120 -7.21 -10.85 -1.23
N ILE A 121 -7.35 -9.78 -0.45
CA ILE A 121 -8.12 -9.77 0.79
C ILE A 121 -9.17 -8.66 0.74
N ASP A 122 -10.43 -9.04 0.85
CA ASP A 122 -11.51 -8.10 1.17
C ASP A 122 -11.47 -7.80 2.68
N THR A 123 -10.83 -6.69 3.04
CA THR A 123 -10.63 -6.33 4.45
C THR A 123 -11.91 -5.90 5.16
N THR A 124 -13.00 -5.70 4.41
CA THR A 124 -14.32 -5.43 4.99
C THR A 124 -14.96 -6.67 5.57
N LYS A 125 -14.50 -7.86 5.15
CA LYS A 125 -15.03 -9.18 5.57
C LYS A 125 -14.02 -10.03 6.32
N ALA A 126 -12.72 -9.77 6.14
CA ALA A 126 -11.66 -10.55 6.77
C ALA A 126 -11.68 -10.39 8.31
N PRO A 127 -11.27 -11.42 9.06
CA PRO A 127 -11.34 -11.40 10.52
C PRO A 127 -10.30 -10.47 11.16
N TRP A 128 -10.70 -9.81 12.21
CA TRP A 128 -9.83 -9.06 13.10
C TRP A 128 -9.45 -9.91 14.30
N TYR A 129 -8.20 -9.87 14.69
CA TYR A 129 -7.66 -10.59 15.84
C TYR A 129 -7.29 -9.62 16.94
N GLN A 130 -7.37 -10.07 18.21
CA GLN A 130 -6.90 -9.29 19.35
C GLN A 130 -5.40 -9.03 19.22
N GLY A 131 -4.99 -7.78 19.31
CA GLY A 131 -3.59 -7.38 19.35
C GLY A 131 -2.97 -7.54 20.74
N MET A 132 -1.75 -7.02 20.91
CA MET A 132 -0.94 -7.19 22.12
C MET A 132 -1.51 -6.49 23.38
N VAL A 133 -2.41 -5.54 23.20
CA VAL A 133 -3.07 -4.81 24.29
C VAL A 133 -4.58 -4.72 24.04
N SER A 134 -5.35 -4.51 25.11
CA SER A 134 -6.78 -4.27 25.02
C SER A 134 -7.04 -3.01 24.17
N GLY A 135 -8.04 -3.07 23.28
CA GLY A 135 -8.38 -1.98 22.36
C GLY A 135 -7.59 -1.99 21.06
N LEU A 136 -6.55 -2.82 20.94
CA LEU A 136 -5.82 -3.02 19.70
C LEU A 136 -6.31 -4.28 18.99
N HIS A 137 -6.65 -4.15 17.70
CA HIS A 137 -6.99 -5.29 16.85
C HIS A 137 -6.13 -5.25 15.59
N VAL A 138 -5.75 -6.41 15.09
CA VAL A 138 -4.88 -6.58 13.94
C VAL A 138 -5.52 -7.49 12.91
N MET A 139 -5.28 -7.18 11.65
CA MET A 139 -5.63 -8.02 10.50
C MET A 139 -4.37 -8.18 9.66
N PRO A 140 -3.67 -9.32 9.75
CA PRO A 140 -2.55 -9.60 8.85
C PRO A 140 -3.01 -9.58 7.40
N LEU A 141 -2.27 -8.90 6.54
CA LEU A 141 -2.55 -8.78 5.10
C LEU A 141 -1.66 -9.70 4.25
N MET A 142 -0.70 -10.36 4.88
CA MET A 142 0.15 -11.37 4.23
C MET A 142 0.24 -12.60 5.12
N GLN A 143 0.23 -13.78 4.50
CA GLN A 143 0.33 -15.06 5.22
C GLN A 143 1.77 -15.42 5.56
N GLN A 144 2.75 -14.88 4.84
CA GLN A 144 4.17 -15.20 4.99
C GLN A 144 5.03 -13.93 5.05
N GLY A 145 6.09 -13.99 5.86
CA GLY A 145 7.09 -12.92 5.97
C GLY A 145 6.74 -11.82 6.98
N SER A 146 7.56 -10.78 7.01
CA SER A 146 7.28 -9.53 7.74
C SER A 146 6.37 -8.67 6.87
N GLY A 147 5.08 -8.86 7.02
CA GLY A 147 4.12 -8.30 6.10
C GLY A 147 3.38 -7.09 6.62
N SER A 148 2.64 -6.49 5.70
CA SER A 148 1.70 -5.43 5.99
C SER A 148 0.54 -5.94 6.84
N THR A 149 0.06 -5.09 7.73
CA THR A 149 -1.02 -5.40 8.68
C THR A 149 -1.94 -4.20 8.78
N LEU A 150 -3.25 -4.41 8.72
CA LEU A 150 -4.18 -3.39 9.19
C LEU A 150 -4.27 -3.43 10.70
N VAL A 151 -4.26 -2.27 11.30
CA VAL A 151 -4.34 -2.11 12.76
C VAL A 151 -5.48 -1.17 13.09
N ARG A 152 -6.35 -1.58 14.02
CA ARG A 152 -7.44 -0.77 14.54
C ARG A 152 -7.20 -0.46 16.00
N TRP A 153 -7.24 0.83 16.34
CA TRP A 153 -7.06 1.34 17.68
C TRP A 153 -8.38 1.88 18.21
N ALA A 154 -8.87 1.34 19.32
CA ALA A 154 -9.97 1.95 20.03
C ALA A 154 -9.51 3.27 20.66
N PRO A 155 -10.41 4.24 20.87
CA PRO A 155 -10.06 5.47 21.59
C PRO A 155 -9.37 5.17 22.92
N GLN A 156 -8.32 5.95 23.24
CA GLN A 156 -7.52 5.81 24.46
C GLN A 156 -6.72 4.50 24.60
N THR A 157 -6.57 3.74 23.53
CA THR A 157 -5.65 2.60 23.52
C THR A 157 -4.21 3.08 23.62
N TYR A 158 -3.45 2.49 24.52
CA TYR A 158 -2.04 2.82 24.75
C TYR A 158 -1.18 1.57 24.57
N VAL A 159 -0.11 1.68 23.81
CA VAL A 159 0.92 0.65 23.65
C VAL A 159 2.22 1.16 24.28
N ASN A 160 2.82 0.34 25.14
CA ASN A 160 4.08 0.69 25.77
C ASN A 160 5.18 0.96 24.72
N PRO A 161 6.16 1.85 24.99
CA PRO A 161 7.29 2.06 24.10
C PRO A 161 7.96 0.74 23.73
N HIS A 162 8.14 0.51 22.45
CA HIS A 162 8.77 -0.70 21.89
C HIS A 162 9.61 -0.33 20.68
N LYS A 163 10.33 -1.29 20.13
CA LYS A 163 11.23 -1.09 18.97
C LYS A 163 10.82 -1.98 17.82
N HIS A 164 10.82 -1.39 16.62
CA HIS A 164 10.74 -2.10 15.36
C HIS A 164 12.14 -2.17 14.74
N TYR A 165 12.78 -3.33 14.78
CA TYR A 165 14.19 -3.49 14.37
C TYR A 165 14.44 -3.24 12.88
N GLY A 166 13.43 -3.39 12.03
CA GLY A 166 13.48 -3.11 10.59
C GLY A 166 12.92 -1.74 10.21
N GLY A 167 12.51 -0.93 11.19
CA GLY A 167 11.72 0.27 10.95
C GLY A 167 10.22 -0.03 10.84
N GLU A 168 9.43 1.02 10.75
CA GLU A 168 7.98 0.94 10.62
C GLU A 168 7.50 2.05 9.71
N GLU A 169 6.60 1.75 8.80
CA GLU A 169 5.85 2.71 8.02
C GLU A 169 4.37 2.60 8.39
N ILE A 170 3.78 3.70 8.83
CA ILE A 170 2.36 3.76 9.19
C ILE A 170 1.64 4.67 8.21
N PHE A 171 0.60 4.16 7.59
CA PHE A 171 -0.35 4.95 6.82
C PHE A 171 -1.69 4.99 7.56
N VAL A 172 -2.12 6.18 7.96
CA VAL A 172 -3.40 6.36 8.65
C VAL A 172 -4.51 6.40 7.61
N VAL A 173 -5.30 5.33 7.53
CA VAL A 173 -6.43 5.21 6.59
C VAL A 173 -7.62 6.02 7.06
N ASP A 174 -7.87 6.03 8.37
CA ASP A 174 -8.99 6.76 8.99
C ASP A 174 -8.65 7.13 10.44
N GLY A 175 -9.13 8.27 10.90
CA GLY A 175 -8.90 8.77 12.24
C GLY A 175 -7.60 9.55 12.42
N VAL A 176 -7.09 9.57 13.64
CA VAL A 176 -5.86 10.27 14.04
C VAL A 176 -5.01 9.34 14.90
N PHE A 177 -3.76 9.19 14.51
CA PHE A 177 -2.74 8.42 15.20
C PHE A 177 -1.76 9.33 15.96
#